data_5dde01fd1ba98a756b94cbc9a229fe74
#
_entry.id   5dde01fd1ba98a756b94cbc9a229fe74
#
_cell.length_a   1.000
_cell.length_b   1.000
_cell.length_c   1.000
_cell.angle_alpha   90.00
_cell.angle_beta   90.00
_cell.angle_gamma   90.00
#
_symmetry.space_group_name_H-M   'P 1'
#
loop_
_entity.id
_entity.type
_entity.pdbx_description
1 polymer ?
#
loop_
_entity_poly.entity_id
_entity_poly.type
_entity_poly.pdbx_seq_one_letter_code
_entity_poly.pdbx_strand_id
1 'polypeptide(L)'
;NDAGFRKVFAITKRNILKETDGIFWAAVEKTQREFKTIGLEEYYIDNMTQQLVKNPERFNNSVLLSTNLFMDIISECASGHVGSIGTVYSGNYGDHYAMFEPAHGSAPKYAGKNKVNPVATILSGAWMVEYLGEKHISKAIFKATEDVINENKYVTYCLLYTSPSPRD
;
A
#
# COMPACT_ATOMS: atom_id res chain seq x y z
N ASN A 1 -14.52 5.64 -6.63
CA ASN A 1 -15.92 5.27 -6.66
C ASN A 1 -16.12 3.91 -7.33
N ASP A 2 -15.43 3.65 -8.42
CA ASP A 2 -15.55 2.41 -9.19
C ASP A 2 -15.05 1.18 -8.41
N ALA A 3 -14.08 1.37 -7.53
CA ALA A 3 -13.59 0.34 -6.60
C ALA A 3 -14.51 0.11 -5.39
N GLY A 4 -15.62 0.84 -5.26
CA GLY A 4 -16.58 0.69 -4.18
C GLY A 4 -16.26 1.45 -2.89
N PHE A 5 -15.11 2.07 -2.77
CA PHE A 5 -14.75 2.87 -1.60
C PHE A 5 -15.64 4.11 -1.48
N ARG A 6 -16.01 4.45 -0.23
CA ARG A 6 -16.92 5.57 0.07
C ARG A 6 -16.32 6.61 1.00
N LYS A 7 -15.11 6.36 1.49
CA LYS A 7 -14.44 7.24 2.45
C LYS A 7 -12.97 7.43 2.11
N VAL A 8 -12.49 8.66 2.27
CA VAL A 8 -11.08 9.03 2.15
C VAL A 8 -10.63 9.60 3.49
N PHE A 9 -9.53 9.11 4.00
CA PHE A 9 -8.80 9.70 5.12
C PHE A 9 -7.58 10.43 4.58
N ALA A 10 -7.60 11.76 4.64
CA ALA A 10 -6.47 12.58 4.23
C ALA A 10 -5.53 12.82 5.41
N ILE A 11 -4.26 12.50 5.22
CA ILE A 11 -3.24 12.51 6.26
C ILE A 11 -2.34 13.70 6.04
N THR A 12 -2.25 14.56 7.05
CA THR A 12 -1.49 15.81 7.02
C THR A 12 -0.73 16.01 8.33
N LYS A 13 0.05 17.08 8.41
CA LYS A 13 0.54 17.68 9.66
C LYS A 13 0.30 19.19 9.62
N ARG A 14 -0.83 19.62 9.10
CA ARG A 14 -1.22 21.01 8.84
C ARG A 14 -1.16 21.92 10.06
N ASN A 15 -1.30 21.38 11.26
CA ASN A 15 -1.12 22.15 12.49
C ASN A 15 0.32 22.65 12.68
N ILE A 16 1.31 22.02 12.05
CA ILE A 16 2.73 22.40 12.06
C ILE A 16 3.17 22.89 10.67
N LEU A 17 2.92 22.11 9.62
CA LEU A 17 3.29 22.41 8.24
C LEU A 17 2.18 23.19 7.54
N LYS A 18 1.92 24.41 8.02
CA LYS A 18 0.74 25.20 7.62
C LYS A 18 0.69 25.50 6.13
N GLU A 19 1.84 25.82 5.51
CA GLU A 19 1.92 26.21 4.11
C GLU A 19 1.83 24.98 3.19
N THR A 20 2.74 24.03 3.33
CA THR A 20 2.83 22.86 2.44
C THR A 20 1.60 21.95 2.55
N ASP A 21 1.24 21.58 3.77
CA ASP A 21 0.07 20.72 3.98
C ASP A 21 -1.25 21.48 3.85
N GLY A 22 -1.20 22.82 4.01
CA GLY A 22 -2.34 23.69 3.70
C GLY A 22 -2.70 23.68 2.21
N ILE A 23 -1.70 23.73 1.33
CA ILE A 23 -1.89 23.62 -0.12
C ILE A 23 -2.46 22.24 -0.48
N PHE A 24 -1.87 21.17 0.08
CA PHE A 24 -2.36 19.81 -0.13
C PHE A 24 -3.83 19.68 0.30
N TRP A 25 -4.14 20.13 1.52
CA TRP A 25 -5.50 20.06 2.06
C TRP A 25 -6.50 20.85 1.21
N ALA A 26 -6.16 22.05 0.78
CA ALA A 26 -7.01 22.85 -0.09
C ALA A 26 -7.33 22.14 -1.41
N ALA A 27 -6.35 21.44 -2.00
CA ALA A 27 -6.55 20.63 -3.20
C ALA A 27 -7.51 19.44 -2.92
N VAL A 28 -7.35 18.77 -1.79
CA VAL A 28 -8.20 17.66 -1.35
C VAL A 28 -9.65 18.13 -1.16
N GLU A 29 -9.87 19.24 -0.45
CA GLU A 29 -11.21 19.81 -0.27
C GLU A 29 -11.85 20.23 -1.59
N LYS A 30 -11.07 20.87 -2.49
CA LYS A 30 -11.56 21.26 -3.80
C LYS A 30 -12.08 20.04 -4.59
N THR A 31 -11.28 18.98 -4.65
CA THR A 31 -11.64 17.73 -5.33
C THR A 31 -12.85 17.06 -4.67
N GLN A 32 -12.92 17.02 -3.36
CA GLN A 32 -14.04 16.41 -2.63
C GLN A 32 -15.39 17.08 -2.97
N ARG A 33 -15.41 18.38 -3.24
CA ARG A 33 -16.65 19.10 -3.64
C ARG A 33 -17.25 18.57 -4.95
N GLU A 34 -16.43 18.00 -5.82
CA GLU A 34 -16.85 17.37 -7.07
C GLU A 34 -17.42 15.95 -6.82
N PHE A 35 -17.03 15.31 -5.72
CA PHE A 35 -17.40 13.94 -5.35
C PHE A 35 -18.16 13.89 -4.02
N LYS A 36 -19.32 14.54 -3.95
CA LYS A 36 -20.11 14.74 -2.71
C LYS A 36 -20.54 13.44 -2.00
N THR A 37 -20.56 12.31 -2.71
CA THR A 37 -20.90 11.00 -2.15
C THR A 37 -19.73 10.32 -1.43
N ILE A 38 -18.52 10.88 -1.52
CA ILE A 38 -17.33 10.37 -0.86
C ILE A 38 -17.12 11.14 0.43
N GLY A 39 -17.10 10.45 1.56
CA GLY A 39 -16.77 11.03 2.86
C GLY A 39 -15.28 11.40 2.92
N LEU A 40 -14.98 12.55 3.51
CA LEU A 40 -13.62 13.02 3.74
C LEU A 40 -13.41 13.27 5.24
N GLU A 41 -12.32 12.76 5.79
CA GLU A 41 -11.90 13.01 7.16
C GLU A 41 -10.40 13.28 7.20
N GLU A 42 -9.97 14.29 7.95
CA GLU A 42 -8.55 14.61 8.13
C GLU A 42 -8.00 13.92 9.38
N TYR A 43 -6.79 13.36 9.22
CA TYR A 43 -5.97 12.87 10.33
C TYR A 43 -4.58 13.50 10.30
N TYR A 44 -4.06 13.90 11.45
CA TYR A 44 -2.64 14.22 11.56
C TYR A 44 -1.82 12.94 11.61
N ILE A 45 -0.65 12.95 10.99
CA ILE A 45 0.21 11.77 10.79
C ILE A 45 0.46 10.98 12.08
N ASP A 46 0.73 11.66 13.17
CA ASP A 46 0.97 11.06 14.50
C ASP A 46 -0.27 10.33 15.03
N ASN A 47 -1.45 10.96 14.90
CA ASN A 47 -2.70 10.32 15.29
C ASN A 47 -3.06 9.15 14.35
N MET A 48 -2.88 9.32 13.04
CA MET A 48 -3.11 8.23 12.07
C MET A 48 -2.26 7.02 12.41
N THR A 49 -0.96 7.20 12.65
CA THR A 49 -0.05 6.12 13.03
C THR A 49 -0.51 5.41 14.29
N GLN A 50 -0.90 6.17 15.32
CA GLN A 50 -1.44 5.60 16.56
C GLN A 50 -2.72 4.79 16.32
N GLN A 51 -3.63 5.32 15.50
CA GLN A 51 -4.91 4.65 15.23
C GLN A 51 -4.72 3.40 14.38
N LEU A 52 -3.81 3.40 13.41
CA LEU A 52 -3.46 2.21 12.64
C LEU A 52 -2.97 1.08 13.55
N VAL A 53 -2.10 1.38 14.51
CA VAL A 53 -1.59 0.37 15.46
C VAL A 53 -2.70 -0.12 16.40
N LYS A 54 -3.59 0.77 16.83
CA LYS A 54 -4.58 0.48 17.89
C LYS A 54 -5.88 -0.12 17.35
N ASN A 55 -6.37 0.39 16.24
CA ASN A 55 -7.68 0.05 15.66
C ASN A 55 -7.60 0.06 14.11
N PRO A 56 -6.81 -0.81 13.47
CA PRO A 56 -6.60 -0.79 12.01
C PRO A 56 -7.89 -1.02 11.23
N GLU A 57 -8.82 -1.80 11.76
CA GLU A 57 -10.11 -2.11 11.13
C GLU A 57 -10.98 -0.89 10.87
N ARG A 58 -10.74 0.22 11.60
CA ARG A 58 -11.43 1.50 11.38
C ARG A 58 -11.24 2.05 9.96
N PHE A 59 -10.14 1.69 9.33
CA PHE A 59 -9.75 2.16 8.00
C PHE A 59 -10.12 1.19 6.88
N ASN A 60 -10.78 0.08 7.21
CA ASN A 60 -11.26 -0.87 6.22
C ASN A 60 -12.21 -0.19 5.22
N ASN A 61 -12.17 -0.63 3.96
CA ASN A 61 -13.01 -0.11 2.88
C ASN A 61 -12.89 1.41 2.66
N SER A 62 -11.73 1.97 2.95
CA SER A 62 -11.42 3.38 2.74
C SER A 62 -10.13 3.56 1.96
N VAL A 63 -9.88 4.78 1.51
CA VAL A 63 -8.62 5.18 0.86
C VAL A 63 -7.86 6.09 1.81
N LEU A 64 -6.60 5.79 2.04
CA LEU A 64 -5.67 6.67 2.73
C LEU A 64 -4.97 7.53 1.69
N LEU A 65 -4.98 8.85 1.88
CA LEU A 65 -4.43 9.82 0.94
C LEU A 65 -3.45 10.74 1.67
N SER A 66 -2.26 10.92 1.14
CA SER A 66 -1.27 11.85 1.70
C SER A 66 -0.25 12.29 0.67
N THR A 67 0.65 13.17 1.10
CA THR A 67 1.90 13.44 0.40
C THR A 67 2.88 12.28 0.56
N ASN A 68 3.90 12.22 -0.30
CA ASN A 68 4.84 11.10 -0.39
C ASN A 68 5.42 10.68 0.97
N LEU A 69 6.08 11.59 1.69
CA LEU A 69 6.76 11.26 2.94
C LEU A 69 5.84 10.62 3.99
N PHE A 70 4.65 11.19 4.18
CA PHE A 70 3.72 10.65 5.17
C PHE A 70 3.09 9.34 4.69
N MET A 71 2.88 9.21 3.39
CA MET A 71 2.33 7.96 2.84
C MET A 71 3.34 6.81 2.97
N ASP A 72 4.64 7.04 2.77
CA ASP A 72 5.68 6.04 3.02
C ASP A 72 5.61 5.52 4.46
N ILE A 73 5.50 6.42 5.45
CA ILE A 73 5.39 6.03 6.86
C ILE A 73 4.12 5.23 7.11
N ILE A 74 2.98 5.68 6.58
CA ILE A 74 1.68 5.05 6.82
C ILE A 74 1.56 3.71 6.11
N SER A 75 2.03 3.60 4.87
CA SER A 75 1.99 2.34 4.12
C SER A 75 2.87 1.28 4.77
N GLU A 76 4.05 1.65 5.26
CA GLU A 76 4.92 0.73 6.01
C GLU A 76 4.30 0.31 7.35
N CYS A 77 3.68 1.24 8.08
CA CYS A 77 2.94 0.90 9.30
C CYS A 77 1.79 -0.07 9.00
N ALA A 78 1.04 0.17 7.92
CA ALA A 78 -0.05 -0.71 7.50
C ALA A 78 0.46 -2.08 7.03
N SER A 79 1.59 -2.14 6.33
CA SER A 79 2.20 -3.40 5.87
C SER A 79 2.55 -4.34 7.03
N GLY A 80 2.89 -3.77 8.18
CA GLY A 80 3.14 -4.53 9.41
C GLY A 80 1.94 -5.36 9.88
N HIS A 81 0.72 -4.95 9.57
CA HIS A 81 -0.49 -5.70 9.92
C HIS A 81 -0.75 -6.90 9.01
N VAL A 82 -0.25 -6.88 7.77
CA VAL A 82 -0.43 -7.98 6.80
C VAL A 82 0.78 -8.91 6.72
N GLY A 83 1.77 -8.68 7.56
CA GLY A 83 2.88 -9.59 7.76
C GLY A 83 4.24 -9.03 7.41
N SER A 84 4.48 -8.53 6.21
CA SER A 84 5.77 -7.94 5.84
C SER A 84 5.72 -7.13 4.56
N ILE A 85 6.72 -6.27 4.38
CA ILE A 85 6.95 -5.52 3.15
C ILE A 85 7.15 -6.43 1.92
N GLY A 86 7.52 -7.69 2.11
CA GLY A 86 7.65 -8.70 1.05
C GLY A 86 6.33 -9.10 0.38
N THR A 87 5.20 -8.63 0.87
CA THR A 87 3.87 -8.84 0.27
C THR A 87 3.25 -7.57 -0.31
N VAL A 88 3.89 -6.41 -0.11
CA VAL A 88 3.37 -5.11 -0.53
C VAL A 88 3.85 -4.77 -1.93
N TYR A 89 2.92 -4.49 -2.80
CA TYR A 89 3.15 -4.08 -4.18
C TYR A 89 2.57 -2.68 -4.41
N SER A 90 3.13 -1.94 -5.35
CA SER A 90 2.74 -0.58 -5.65
C SER A 90 2.68 -0.30 -7.15
N GLY A 91 2.01 0.80 -7.52
CA GLY A 91 1.93 1.29 -8.88
C GLY A 91 1.99 2.81 -8.93
N ASN A 92 2.83 3.33 -9.80
CA ASN A 92 2.98 4.74 -10.09
C ASN A 92 2.32 5.04 -11.43
N TYR A 93 1.36 5.95 -11.47
CA TYR A 93 0.56 6.23 -12.64
C TYR A 93 0.81 7.65 -13.13
N GLY A 94 1.22 7.79 -14.38
CA GLY A 94 1.29 9.06 -15.10
C GLY A 94 0.25 9.11 -16.22
N ASP A 95 0.27 10.20 -16.98
CA ASP A 95 -0.72 10.40 -18.05
C ASP A 95 -0.58 9.39 -19.20
N HIS A 96 0.63 8.91 -19.48
CA HIS A 96 0.93 8.03 -20.60
C HIS A 96 1.63 6.73 -20.23
N TYR A 97 2.18 6.64 -19.03
CA TYR A 97 2.96 5.49 -18.55
C TYR A 97 2.57 5.12 -17.13
N ALA A 98 2.72 3.86 -16.81
CA ALA A 98 2.61 3.37 -15.44
C ALA A 98 3.82 2.48 -15.12
N MET A 99 4.26 2.49 -13.86
CA MET A 99 5.32 1.65 -13.33
C MET A 99 4.77 0.83 -12.17
N PHE A 100 5.08 -0.46 -12.17
CA PHE A 100 4.64 -1.40 -11.13
C PHE A 100 5.87 -1.99 -10.46
N GLU A 101 5.92 -1.92 -9.16
CA GLU A 101 7.09 -2.34 -8.39
C GLU A 101 6.69 -2.88 -7.00
N PRO A 102 7.50 -3.75 -6.39
CA PRO A 102 7.34 -4.05 -4.97
C PRO A 102 7.72 -2.82 -4.14
N ALA A 103 7.11 -2.66 -2.96
CA ALA A 103 7.46 -1.57 -2.05
C ALA A 103 8.89 -1.69 -1.48
N HIS A 104 9.42 -2.92 -1.40
CA HIS A 104 10.77 -3.17 -0.90
C HIS A 104 11.85 -2.88 -1.95
N GLY A 105 13.07 -2.54 -1.49
CA GLY A 105 14.25 -2.36 -2.32
C GLY A 105 14.86 -3.69 -2.80
N SER A 106 16.02 -3.61 -3.45
CA SER A 106 16.70 -4.74 -4.12
C SER A 106 17.42 -5.73 -3.18
N ALA A 107 17.65 -5.38 -1.91
CA ALA A 107 18.28 -6.21 -0.88
C ALA A 107 19.51 -7.01 -1.37
N PRO A 108 20.57 -6.37 -1.91
CA PRO A 108 21.67 -7.06 -2.63
C PRO A 108 22.41 -8.07 -1.78
N LYS A 109 22.43 -7.92 -0.46
CA LYS A 109 23.04 -8.86 0.48
C LYS A 109 22.42 -10.26 0.46
N TYR A 110 21.21 -10.40 -0.09
CA TYR A 110 20.48 -11.66 -0.20
C TYR A 110 20.47 -12.24 -1.61
N ALA A 111 21.13 -11.59 -2.58
CA ALA A 111 21.21 -12.09 -3.95
C ALA A 111 21.77 -13.52 -4.00
N GLY A 112 21.12 -14.40 -4.74
CA GLY A 112 21.51 -15.80 -4.91
C GLY A 112 21.27 -16.71 -3.70
N LYS A 113 20.67 -16.22 -2.60
CA LYS A 113 20.45 -17.00 -1.38
C LYS A 113 19.07 -17.65 -1.28
N ASN A 114 18.16 -17.36 -2.20
CA ASN A 114 16.78 -17.85 -2.21
C ASN A 114 16.03 -17.64 -0.87
N LYS A 115 16.25 -16.47 -0.25
CA LYS A 115 15.67 -16.13 1.06
C LYS A 115 14.57 -15.08 0.98
N VAL A 116 14.61 -14.23 -0.04
CA VAL A 116 13.66 -13.11 -0.17
C VAL A 116 12.31 -13.62 -0.64
N ASN A 117 11.25 -13.11 -0.07
CA ASN A 117 9.89 -13.38 -0.49
C ASN A 117 9.61 -12.74 -1.87
N PRO A 118 9.27 -13.49 -2.93
CA PRO A 118 9.02 -12.95 -4.25
C PRO A 118 7.59 -12.43 -4.44
N VAL A 119 6.70 -12.60 -3.47
CA VAL A 119 5.26 -12.34 -3.60
C VAL A 119 4.97 -10.92 -4.05
N ALA A 120 5.60 -9.91 -3.43
CA ALA A 120 5.38 -8.52 -3.82
C ALA A 120 5.69 -8.25 -5.30
N THR A 121 6.79 -8.84 -5.83
CA THR A 121 7.16 -8.70 -7.25
C THR A 121 6.16 -9.42 -8.16
N ILE A 122 5.73 -10.62 -7.78
CA ILE A 122 4.73 -11.40 -8.53
C ILE A 122 3.39 -10.63 -8.59
N LEU A 123 2.95 -10.08 -7.46
CA LEU A 123 1.70 -9.31 -7.39
C LEU A 123 1.80 -7.96 -8.11
N SER A 124 2.98 -7.32 -8.14
CA SER A 124 3.22 -6.15 -8.99
C SER A 124 3.02 -6.48 -10.47
N GLY A 125 3.56 -7.63 -10.91
CA GLY A 125 3.35 -8.14 -12.27
C GLY A 125 1.88 -8.45 -12.55
N ALA A 126 1.18 -9.08 -11.61
CA ALA A 126 -0.25 -9.36 -11.74
C ALA A 126 -1.08 -8.07 -11.89
N TRP A 127 -0.76 -7.05 -11.10
CA TRP A 127 -1.42 -5.76 -11.20
C TRP A 127 -1.12 -5.02 -12.50
N MET A 128 0.13 -5.09 -12.98
CA MET A 128 0.49 -4.59 -14.31
C MET A 128 -0.35 -5.26 -15.42
N VAL A 129 -0.51 -6.56 -15.37
CA VAL A 129 -1.32 -7.33 -16.33
C VAL A 129 -2.80 -6.91 -16.26
N GLU A 130 -3.34 -6.65 -15.07
CA GLU A 130 -4.69 -6.11 -14.90
C GLU A 130 -4.84 -4.72 -15.51
N TYR A 131 -3.86 -3.85 -15.29
CA TYR A 131 -3.83 -2.50 -15.87
C TYR A 131 -3.84 -2.52 -17.39
N LEU A 132 -3.19 -3.50 -18.01
CA LEU A 132 -3.19 -3.74 -19.46
C LEU A 132 -4.51 -4.34 -19.98
N GLY A 133 -5.48 -4.62 -19.12
CA GLY A 133 -6.81 -5.12 -19.47
C GLY A 133 -6.98 -6.64 -19.33
N GLU A 134 -5.93 -7.38 -19.06
CA GLU A 134 -5.93 -8.85 -18.98
C GLU A 134 -6.35 -9.35 -17.58
N LYS A 135 -7.54 -8.96 -17.16
CA LYS A 135 -8.06 -9.22 -15.80
C LYS A 135 -8.13 -10.71 -15.44
N HIS A 136 -8.38 -11.57 -16.42
CA HIS A 136 -8.45 -13.02 -16.18
C HIS A 136 -7.08 -13.63 -15.87
N ILE A 137 -6.01 -13.13 -16.51
CA ILE A 137 -4.63 -13.55 -16.25
C ILE A 137 -4.21 -13.05 -14.87
N SER A 138 -4.48 -11.78 -14.57
CA SER A 138 -4.20 -11.20 -13.25
C SER A 138 -4.83 -12.04 -12.13
N LYS A 139 -6.13 -12.34 -12.23
CA LYS A 139 -6.82 -13.18 -11.24
C LYS A 139 -6.21 -14.57 -11.09
N ALA A 140 -5.76 -15.18 -12.20
CA ALA A 140 -5.11 -16.49 -12.16
C ALA A 140 -3.77 -16.41 -11.41
N ILE A 141 -2.97 -15.34 -11.61
CA ILE A 141 -1.70 -15.13 -10.89
C ILE A 141 -1.95 -14.92 -9.40
N PHE A 142 -2.93 -14.05 -9.03
CA PHE A 142 -3.30 -13.84 -7.61
C PHE A 142 -3.71 -15.16 -6.96
N LYS A 143 -4.58 -15.95 -7.63
CA LYS A 143 -5.07 -17.22 -7.11
C LYS A 143 -3.95 -18.24 -6.95
N ALA A 144 -3.08 -18.39 -7.94
CA ALA A 144 -1.95 -19.30 -7.87
C ALA A 144 -0.98 -18.92 -6.73
N THR A 145 -0.75 -17.61 -6.52
CA THR A 145 0.08 -17.13 -5.43
C THR A 145 -0.54 -17.47 -4.07
N GLU A 146 -1.84 -17.24 -3.90
CA GLU A 146 -2.59 -17.60 -2.70
C GLU A 146 -2.52 -19.11 -2.43
N ASP A 147 -2.71 -19.93 -3.44
CA ASP A 147 -2.68 -21.40 -3.32
C ASP A 147 -1.30 -21.89 -2.84
N VAL A 148 -0.21 -21.38 -3.42
CA VAL A 148 1.17 -21.73 -3.00
C VAL A 148 1.41 -21.33 -1.53
N ILE A 149 0.95 -20.14 -1.12
CA ILE A 149 1.08 -19.70 0.27
C ILE A 149 0.28 -20.61 1.21
N ASN A 150 -0.95 -20.94 0.84
CA ASN A 150 -1.84 -21.80 1.65
C ASN A 150 -1.33 -23.25 1.75
N GLU A 151 -0.72 -23.78 0.68
CA GLU A 151 -0.07 -25.09 0.73
C GLU A 151 1.12 -25.15 1.69
N ASN A 152 1.80 -24.05 1.94
CA ASN A 152 2.92 -23.90 2.86
C ASN A 152 4.07 -24.91 2.66
N LYS A 153 4.27 -25.39 1.43
CA LYS A 153 5.32 -26.39 1.11
C LYS A 153 6.61 -25.74 0.59
N TYR A 154 6.47 -24.70 -0.23
CA TYR A 154 7.58 -24.05 -0.92
C TYR A 154 7.56 -22.54 -0.66
N VAL A 155 7.61 -22.17 0.62
CA VAL A 155 7.59 -20.79 1.07
C VAL A 155 8.98 -20.36 1.54
N THR A 156 9.30 -19.09 1.31
CA THR A 156 10.56 -18.53 1.80
C THR A 156 10.46 -18.20 3.28
N TYR A 157 11.61 -18.09 3.95
CA TYR A 157 11.71 -17.76 5.37
C TYR A 157 10.89 -16.51 5.76
N CYS A 158 10.85 -15.49 4.92
CA CYS A 158 10.11 -14.27 5.17
C CYS A 158 8.58 -14.39 5.14
N LEU A 159 8.03 -15.52 4.68
CA LEU A 159 6.59 -15.81 4.79
C LEU A 159 6.21 -16.46 6.10
N LEU A 160 7.15 -17.18 6.73
CA LEU A 160 6.91 -17.95 7.96
C LEU A 160 7.08 -17.13 9.24
N TYR A 161 7.80 -16.02 9.18
CA TYR A 161 8.05 -15.16 10.33
C TYR A 161 7.67 -13.73 10.00
N THR A 162 6.78 -13.17 10.80
CA THR A 162 6.70 -11.73 11.01
C THR A 162 8.05 -11.30 11.55
N SER A 163 9.00 -11.05 10.66
CA SER A 163 10.36 -10.73 11.04
C SER A 163 10.39 -9.41 11.78
N PRO A 164 11.05 -9.33 12.92
CA PRO A 164 11.52 -8.05 13.39
C PRO A 164 12.43 -7.48 12.30
N SER A 165 12.25 -6.22 12.04
CA SER A 165 12.98 -5.29 11.15
C SER A 165 14.15 -5.86 10.33
N PRO A 166 14.28 -5.52 9.03
CA PRO A 166 15.45 -5.86 8.20
C PRO A 166 16.79 -5.28 8.70
N ARG A 167 16.86 -4.77 9.89
CA ARG A 167 18.06 -4.18 10.47
C ARG A 167 18.90 -5.13 11.31
N ASP A 168 18.44 -6.36 11.52
CA ASP A 168 19.21 -7.40 12.26
C ASP A 168 19.93 -8.34 11.32
#